data_fb4171ad167a76d725d5f704c88692b4
#
_entry.id   fb4171ad167a76d725d5f704c88692b4
#
_cell.length_a   1.000
_cell.length_b   1.000
_cell.length_c   1.000
_cell.angle_alpha   90.00
_cell.angle_beta   90.00
_cell.angle_gamma   90.00
#
_symmetry.space_group_name_H-M   'P 1'
#
loop_
_entity.id
_entity.type
_entity.pdbx_description
1 polymer ?
#
loop_
_entity_poly.entity_id
_entity_poly.type
_entity_poly.pdbx_seq_one_letter_code
_entity_poly.pdbx_strand_id
1 'polypeptide(L)'
;MPIEDVEKFTYLSKKYCVPIVIYYINNFYFKNFNSTSTITETTYYRLIAPNILRVKNINKCIYFDTDMLCLNDISIFNEFDIRDKIAFVVKDYGFMIKKNENYWKILGLKSNQYFNAGFLIINIEKYIKNNIAEKAIELLKKHSYPHMDQDVLNI
;
A
#
# COMPACT_ATOMS: atom_id res chain seq x y z
N MET A 1 -13.65 5.44 13.32
CA MET A 1 -13.07 6.79 13.30
C MET A 1 -13.99 7.71 14.07
N PRO A 2 -13.50 8.47 15.03
CA PRO A 2 -14.28 9.44 15.79
C PRO A 2 -14.93 10.49 14.90
N ILE A 3 -16.06 11.06 15.32
CA ILE A 3 -16.78 12.12 14.59
C ILE A 3 -15.88 13.34 14.38
N GLU A 4 -15.07 13.70 15.38
CA GLU A 4 -14.11 14.79 15.33
C GLU A 4 -13.10 14.68 14.18
N ASP A 5 -12.69 13.46 13.81
CA ASP A 5 -11.78 13.25 12.70
C ASP A 5 -12.48 13.44 11.35
N VAL A 6 -13.76 13.05 11.24
CA VAL A 6 -14.58 13.31 10.05
C VAL A 6 -14.73 14.82 9.81
N GLU A 7 -14.94 15.59 10.87
CA GLU A 7 -15.05 17.05 10.80
C GLU A 7 -13.74 17.69 10.34
N LYS A 8 -12.59 17.21 10.82
CA LYS A 8 -11.26 17.67 10.35
C LYS A 8 -11.07 17.45 8.86
N PHE A 9 -11.40 16.24 8.37
CA PHE A 9 -11.31 15.96 6.92
C PHE A 9 -12.28 16.79 6.10
N THR A 10 -13.47 17.05 6.59
CA THR A 10 -14.45 17.93 5.95
C THR A 10 -13.94 19.38 5.89
N TYR A 11 -13.34 19.86 6.96
CA TYR A 11 -12.71 21.19 6.99
C TYR A 11 -11.56 21.29 5.96
N LEU A 12 -10.65 20.29 5.93
CA LEU A 12 -9.53 20.27 4.98
C LEU A 12 -10.01 20.25 3.53
N SER A 13 -11.02 19.43 3.24
CA SER A 13 -11.62 19.35 1.91
C SER A 13 -12.14 20.71 1.44
N LYS A 14 -12.85 21.43 2.31
CA LYS A 14 -13.37 22.78 2.02
C LYS A 14 -12.24 23.81 1.88
N LYS A 15 -11.29 23.80 2.81
CA LYS A 15 -10.18 24.77 2.84
C LYS A 15 -9.32 24.71 1.60
N TYR A 16 -9.05 23.53 1.10
CA TYR A 16 -8.14 23.33 -0.04
C TYR A 16 -8.86 23.02 -1.36
N CYS A 17 -10.21 23.05 -1.36
CA CYS A 17 -11.02 22.71 -2.55
C CYS A 17 -10.68 21.36 -3.15
N VAL A 18 -10.33 20.37 -2.31
CA VAL A 18 -9.99 19.00 -2.73
C VAL A 18 -11.02 18.03 -2.17
N PRO A 19 -11.66 17.19 -3.00
CA PRO A 19 -12.60 16.19 -2.50
C PRO A 19 -11.87 15.15 -1.66
N ILE A 20 -12.35 14.92 -0.43
CA ILE A 20 -11.88 13.87 0.47
C ILE A 20 -13.00 12.87 0.65
N VAL A 21 -12.75 11.61 0.31
CA VAL A 21 -13.70 10.51 0.48
C VAL A 21 -13.16 9.54 1.52
N ILE A 22 -13.96 9.29 2.55
CA ILE A 22 -13.61 8.38 3.64
C ILE A 22 -14.24 7.02 3.38
N TYR A 23 -13.41 5.98 3.33
CA TYR A 23 -13.85 4.60 3.22
C TYR A 23 -13.72 3.91 4.56
N TYR A 24 -14.81 3.36 5.06
CA TYR A 24 -14.81 2.49 6.24
C TYR A 24 -14.58 1.05 5.79
N ILE A 25 -13.46 0.49 6.20
CA ILE A 25 -13.11 -0.90 5.89
C ILE A 25 -13.41 -1.75 7.13
N ASN A 26 -14.20 -2.80 6.94
CA ASN A 26 -14.43 -3.78 8.00
C ASN A 26 -13.15 -4.61 8.19
N ASN A 27 -12.58 -4.57 9.40
CA ASN A 27 -11.36 -5.30 9.74
C ASN A 27 -11.54 -6.82 9.80
N PHE A 28 -12.75 -7.33 9.62
CA PHE A 28 -13.04 -8.76 9.66
C PHE A 28 -12.11 -9.60 8.79
N TYR A 29 -11.71 -9.08 7.63
CA TYR A 29 -10.80 -9.77 6.71
C TYR A 29 -9.38 -9.97 7.27
N PHE A 30 -8.94 -9.11 8.19
CA PHE A 30 -7.56 -9.06 8.69
C PHE A 30 -7.42 -9.34 10.18
N LYS A 31 -8.54 -9.60 10.88
CA LYS A 31 -8.58 -9.76 12.34
C LYS A 31 -7.62 -10.82 12.90
N ASN A 32 -7.28 -11.82 12.08
CA ASN A 32 -6.40 -12.93 12.48
C ASN A 32 -4.99 -12.82 11.87
N PHE A 33 -4.67 -11.69 11.25
CA PHE A 33 -3.33 -11.49 10.70
C PHE A 33 -2.41 -10.90 11.75
N ASN A 34 -1.11 -11.14 11.59
CA ASN A 34 -0.12 -10.65 12.52
C ASN A 34 -0.15 -9.13 12.61
N SER A 35 -0.08 -8.64 13.83
CA SER A 35 0.09 -7.22 14.13
C SER A 35 1.15 -7.08 15.22
N THR A 36 1.79 -5.93 15.29
CA THR A 36 2.74 -5.57 16.35
C THR A 36 2.21 -4.35 17.09
N SER A 37 2.90 -3.96 18.17
CA SER A 37 2.56 -2.71 18.87
C SER A 37 2.68 -1.46 17.98
N THR A 38 3.47 -1.52 16.91
CA THR A 38 3.73 -0.40 16.00
C THR A 38 3.04 -0.55 14.65
N ILE A 39 2.78 -1.78 14.20
CA ILE A 39 2.12 -2.07 12.91
C ILE A 39 0.79 -2.75 13.20
N THR A 40 -0.29 -2.01 12.98
CA THR A 40 -1.66 -2.48 13.23
C THR A 40 -2.26 -3.17 12.00
N GLU A 41 -3.42 -3.79 12.15
CA GLU A 41 -4.17 -4.43 11.05
C GLU A 41 -4.45 -3.46 9.88
N THR A 42 -4.41 -2.15 10.13
CA THR A 42 -4.65 -1.13 9.09
C THR A 42 -3.61 -1.13 7.98
N THR A 43 -2.41 -1.67 8.24
CA THR A 43 -1.37 -1.83 7.22
C THR A 43 -1.85 -2.69 6.04
N TYR A 44 -2.71 -3.68 6.30
CA TYR A 44 -3.24 -4.57 5.26
C TYR A 44 -4.29 -3.91 4.36
N TYR A 45 -4.84 -2.76 4.74
CA TYR A 45 -5.85 -2.07 3.93
C TYR A 45 -5.32 -1.63 2.57
N ARG A 46 -4.01 -1.37 2.46
CA ARG A 46 -3.37 -1.08 1.18
C ARG A 46 -3.51 -2.21 0.15
N LEU A 47 -3.62 -3.47 0.61
CA LEU A 47 -3.79 -4.61 -0.27
C LEU A 47 -5.15 -4.61 -0.99
N ILE A 48 -6.22 -4.15 -0.32
CA ILE A 48 -7.58 -4.16 -0.86
C ILE A 48 -8.04 -2.80 -1.39
N ALA A 49 -7.31 -1.72 -1.10
CA ALA A 49 -7.66 -0.37 -1.57
C ALA A 49 -7.84 -0.29 -3.10
N PRO A 50 -6.99 -0.91 -3.95
CA PRO A 50 -7.19 -0.91 -5.39
C PRO A 50 -8.53 -1.54 -5.82
N ASN A 51 -8.97 -2.62 -5.14
CA ASN A 51 -10.23 -3.28 -5.44
C ASN A 51 -11.44 -2.36 -5.14
N ILE A 52 -11.37 -1.60 -4.03
CA ILE A 52 -12.40 -0.62 -3.64
C ILE A 52 -12.47 0.52 -4.68
N LEU A 53 -11.30 1.03 -5.10
CA LEU A 53 -11.22 2.13 -6.05
C LEU A 53 -11.69 1.73 -7.46
N ARG A 54 -11.50 0.47 -7.85
CA ARG A 54 -12.00 -0.06 -9.14
C ARG A 54 -13.50 0.09 -9.29
N VAL A 55 -14.27 -0.12 -8.24
CA VAL A 55 -15.75 0.05 -8.24
C VAL A 55 -16.15 1.49 -8.57
N LYS A 56 -15.25 2.45 -8.37
CA LYS A 56 -15.44 3.88 -8.72
C LYS A 56 -14.88 4.27 -10.09
N ASN A 57 -14.51 3.28 -10.92
CA ASN A 57 -13.88 3.50 -12.24
C ASN A 57 -12.55 4.27 -12.18
N ILE A 58 -11.83 4.18 -11.07
CA ILE A 58 -10.49 4.73 -10.92
C ILE A 58 -9.49 3.72 -11.47
N ASN A 59 -8.62 4.12 -12.40
CA ASN A 59 -7.68 3.22 -13.07
C ASN A 59 -6.25 3.31 -12.53
N LYS A 60 -5.90 4.43 -11.88
CA LYS A 60 -4.59 4.66 -11.27
C LYS A 60 -4.78 5.29 -9.90
N CYS A 61 -4.05 4.84 -8.90
CA CYS A 61 -4.00 5.49 -7.60
C CYS A 61 -2.56 5.60 -7.10
N ILE A 62 -2.35 6.54 -6.18
CA ILE A 62 -1.10 6.69 -5.45
C ILE A 62 -1.42 6.39 -3.99
N TYR A 63 -0.69 5.46 -3.42
CA TYR A 63 -0.73 5.14 -2.00
C TYR A 63 0.41 5.84 -1.27
N PHE A 64 0.11 6.40 -0.12
CA PHE A 64 1.07 6.98 0.81
C PHE A 64 0.81 6.46 2.22
N ASP A 65 1.88 6.12 2.95
CA ASP A 65 1.78 5.94 4.40
C ASP A 65 1.54 7.29 5.09
N THR A 66 0.85 7.27 6.22
CA THR A 66 0.44 8.47 6.94
C THR A 66 1.59 9.22 7.62
N ASP A 67 2.76 8.59 7.76
CA ASP A 67 3.98 9.15 8.32
C ASP A 67 4.94 9.75 7.27
N MET A 68 4.44 9.94 6.04
CA MET A 68 5.21 10.56 4.95
C MET A 68 4.99 12.08 4.89
N LEU A 69 6.04 12.81 4.56
CA LEU A 69 6.00 14.25 4.33
C LEU A 69 6.16 14.55 2.83
N CYS A 70 5.20 15.26 2.26
CA CYS A 70 5.26 15.73 0.88
C CYS A 70 6.05 17.05 0.83
N LEU A 71 7.22 17.04 0.17
CA LEU A 71 8.11 18.21 0.07
C LEU A 71 7.97 18.97 -1.26
N ASN A 72 7.37 18.35 -2.27
CA ASN A 72 7.22 18.92 -3.60
C ASN A 72 5.85 18.60 -4.18
N ASP A 73 5.55 19.20 -5.32
CA ASP A 73 4.31 18.92 -6.05
C ASP A 73 4.24 17.46 -6.50
N ILE A 74 3.20 16.78 -6.05
CA ILE A 74 2.95 15.37 -6.39
C ILE A 74 2.23 15.19 -7.74
N SER A 75 1.78 16.28 -8.38
CA SER A 75 1.09 16.21 -9.68
C SER A 75 1.96 15.61 -10.78
N ILE A 76 3.28 15.67 -10.64
CA ILE A 76 4.25 15.01 -11.53
C ILE A 76 3.95 13.52 -11.72
N PHE A 77 3.39 12.84 -10.72
CA PHE A 77 3.04 11.41 -10.82
C PHE A 77 1.85 11.15 -11.74
N ASN A 78 1.09 12.19 -12.13
CA ASN A 78 0.03 12.04 -13.12
C ASN A 78 0.59 11.72 -14.51
N GLU A 79 1.79 12.21 -14.81
CA GLU A 79 2.48 12.00 -16.10
C GLU A 79 3.11 10.63 -16.23
N PHE A 80 3.22 9.86 -15.13
CA PHE A 80 3.80 8.53 -15.16
C PHE A 80 2.92 7.58 -15.97
N ASP A 81 3.47 7.11 -17.11
CA ASP A 81 2.82 6.06 -17.90
C ASP A 81 2.97 4.71 -17.20
N ILE A 82 1.86 4.25 -16.64
CA ILE A 82 1.80 2.99 -15.90
C ILE A 82 1.14 1.85 -16.69
N ARG A 83 0.81 2.07 -17.99
CA ARG A 83 0.03 1.11 -18.78
C ARG A 83 0.62 -0.28 -18.82
N ASP A 84 1.95 -0.39 -18.87
CA ASP A 84 2.65 -1.67 -18.96
C ASP A 84 3.14 -2.24 -17.62
N LYS A 85 2.94 -1.53 -16.52
CA LYS A 85 3.39 -1.93 -15.18
C LYS A 85 2.19 -2.19 -14.27
N ILE A 86 2.40 -3.03 -13.24
CA ILE A 86 1.43 -3.20 -12.15
C ILE A 86 1.55 -2.02 -11.18
N ALA A 87 2.78 -1.66 -10.82
CA ALA A 87 3.06 -0.53 -9.96
C ALA A 87 4.43 0.10 -10.25
N PHE A 88 4.58 1.39 -9.92
CA PHE A 88 5.87 2.00 -9.64
C PHE A 88 6.09 2.02 -8.13
N VAL A 89 7.29 1.68 -7.72
CA VAL A 89 7.67 1.46 -6.33
C VAL A 89 9.03 2.09 -6.04
N VAL A 90 9.33 2.34 -4.77
CA VAL A 90 10.62 2.87 -4.33
C VAL A 90 11.41 1.77 -3.64
N LYS A 91 12.66 1.58 -4.01
CA LYS A 91 13.55 0.60 -3.34
C LYS A 91 13.67 0.90 -1.86
N ASP A 92 13.64 -0.14 -1.04
CA ASP A 92 13.87 -0.01 0.40
C ASP A 92 15.40 0.06 0.69
N TYR A 93 15.92 1.28 0.71
CA TYR A 93 17.34 1.50 0.99
C TYR A 93 17.73 1.13 2.43
N GLY A 94 16.85 1.31 3.40
CA GLY A 94 17.11 0.92 4.79
C GLY A 94 17.32 -0.59 4.92
N PHE A 95 16.58 -1.35 4.17
CA PHE A 95 16.70 -2.79 4.09
C PHE A 95 17.97 -3.23 3.34
N MET A 96 18.32 -2.54 2.26
CA MET A 96 19.52 -2.83 1.48
C MET A 96 20.82 -2.59 2.25
N ILE A 97 20.87 -1.55 3.10
CA ILE A 97 22.06 -1.21 3.91
C ILE A 97 22.33 -2.28 4.97
N LYS A 98 21.30 -2.89 5.54
CA LYS A 98 21.43 -3.91 6.59
C LYS A 98 22.00 -5.24 6.10
N LYS A 99 22.36 -5.38 4.81
CA LYS A 99 22.98 -6.58 4.18
C LYS A 99 22.36 -7.90 4.66
N ASN A 100 21.05 -7.96 4.74
CA ASN A 100 20.38 -9.18 5.20
C ASN A 100 20.21 -10.17 4.04
N GLU A 101 21.34 -10.62 3.47
CA GLU A 101 21.38 -11.49 2.28
C GLU A 101 20.55 -12.76 2.46
N ASN A 102 20.44 -13.26 3.68
CA ASN A 102 19.61 -14.43 3.96
C ASN A 102 18.12 -14.15 3.83
N TYR A 103 17.69 -12.92 4.12
CA TYR A 103 16.29 -12.55 4.06
C TYR A 103 15.74 -12.54 2.63
N TRP A 104 16.51 -12.02 1.68
CA TRP A 104 16.16 -12.06 0.25
C TRP A 104 15.93 -13.50 -0.24
N LYS A 105 16.82 -14.40 0.19
CA LYS A 105 16.73 -15.82 -0.17
C LYS A 105 15.48 -16.48 0.42
N ILE A 106 15.13 -16.16 1.66
CA ILE A 106 13.91 -16.65 2.32
C ILE A 106 12.67 -16.22 1.55
N LEU A 107 12.65 -14.98 1.05
CA LEU A 107 11.54 -14.46 0.25
C LEU A 107 11.59 -14.90 -1.22
N GLY A 108 12.63 -15.63 -1.65
CA GLY A 108 12.82 -16.01 -3.05
C GLY A 108 13.22 -14.87 -3.97
N LEU A 109 13.69 -13.74 -3.41
CA LEU A 109 14.04 -12.53 -4.15
C LEU A 109 15.53 -12.47 -4.46
N LYS A 110 15.88 -11.72 -5.52
CA LYS A 110 17.25 -11.32 -5.77
C LYS A 110 17.62 -10.13 -4.89
N SER A 111 18.90 -10.06 -4.49
CA SER A 111 19.41 -8.86 -3.81
C SER A 111 19.08 -7.62 -4.65
N ASN A 112 18.63 -6.56 -4.08
CA ASN A 112 18.22 -5.29 -4.72
C ASN A 112 16.80 -5.20 -5.31
N GLN A 113 15.96 -6.23 -5.18
CA GLN A 113 14.59 -6.19 -5.71
C GLN A 113 13.54 -5.74 -4.68
N TYR A 114 13.91 -5.67 -3.41
CA TYR A 114 12.97 -5.33 -2.35
C TYR A 114 12.61 -3.84 -2.35
N PHE A 115 11.31 -3.54 -2.33
CA PHE A 115 10.80 -2.18 -2.31
C PHE A 115 10.06 -1.88 -1.01
N ASN A 116 10.01 -0.59 -0.67
CA ASN A 116 9.21 -0.08 0.44
C ASN A 116 7.75 0.08 0.02
N ALA A 117 6.82 -0.46 0.81
CA ALA A 117 5.39 -0.44 0.51
C ALA A 117 4.68 0.86 0.97
N GLY A 118 5.39 1.79 1.57
CA GLY A 118 4.84 3.07 2.02
C GLY A 118 4.51 4.06 0.90
N PHE A 119 5.10 3.86 -0.29
CA PHE A 119 4.78 4.64 -1.49
C PHE A 119 4.60 3.75 -2.70
N LEU A 120 3.41 3.77 -3.30
CA LEU A 120 3.08 2.95 -4.47
C LEU A 120 2.25 3.77 -5.46
N ILE A 121 2.62 3.75 -6.74
CA ILE A 121 1.74 4.21 -7.82
C ILE A 121 1.19 2.95 -8.50
N ILE A 122 -0.10 2.71 -8.41
CA ILE A 122 -0.72 1.42 -8.75
C ILE A 122 -1.58 1.56 -10.02
N ASN A 123 -1.36 0.68 -10.99
CA ASN A 123 -2.30 0.40 -12.07
C ASN A 123 -3.38 -0.56 -11.54
N ILE A 124 -4.56 -0.02 -11.25
CA ILE A 124 -5.63 -0.78 -10.60
C ILE A 124 -6.13 -1.94 -11.47
N GLU A 125 -6.22 -1.72 -12.77
CA GLU A 125 -6.66 -2.77 -13.70
C GLU A 125 -5.69 -3.96 -13.68
N LYS A 126 -4.38 -3.69 -13.83
CA LYS A 126 -3.37 -4.75 -13.80
C LYS A 126 -3.24 -5.40 -12.43
N TYR A 127 -3.36 -4.62 -11.36
CA TYR A 127 -3.34 -5.13 -9.99
C TYR A 127 -4.42 -6.19 -9.79
N ILE A 128 -5.65 -5.89 -10.20
CA ILE A 128 -6.80 -6.80 -10.09
C ILE A 128 -6.67 -7.98 -11.06
N LYS A 129 -6.31 -7.72 -12.33
CA LYS A 129 -6.14 -8.78 -13.34
C LYS A 129 -5.10 -9.83 -12.93
N ASN A 130 -4.09 -9.43 -12.17
CA ASN A 130 -3.07 -10.33 -11.65
C ASN A 130 -3.39 -10.91 -10.27
N ASN A 131 -4.57 -10.61 -9.70
CA ASN A 131 -5.04 -11.08 -8.38
C ASN A 131 -4.03 -10.79 -7.27
N ILE A 132 -3.45 -9.56 -7.25
CA ILE A 132 -2.37 -9.23 -6.31
C ILE A 132 -2.88 -9.26 -4.87
N ALA A 133 -4.06 -8.68 -4.59
CA ALA A 133 -4.65 -8.68 -3.25
C ALA A 133 -4.89 -10.11 -2.75
N GLU A 134 -5.49 -10.95 -3.58
CA GLU A 134 -5.86 -12.33 -3.25
C GLU A 134 -4.61 -13.17 -2.96
N LYS A 135 -3.58 -13.05 -3.79
CA LYS A 135 -2.30 -13.74 -3.61
C LYS A 135 -1.59 -13.30 -2.33
N ALA A 136 -1.53 -11.98 -2.08
CA ALA A 136 -0.93 -11.44 -0.87
C ALA A 136 -1.66 -11.94 0.39
N ILE A 137 -2.99 -11.92 0.38
CA ILE A 137 -3.83 -12.43 1.48
C ILE A 137 -3.62 -13.94 1.69
N GLU A 138 -3.51 -14.70 0.61
CA GLU A 138 -3.24 -16.15 0.68
C GLU A 138 -1.89 -16.45 1.32
N LEU A 139 -0.85 -15.71 0.96
CA LEU A 139 0.48 -15.83 1.57
C LEU A 139 0.45 -15.51 3.06
N LEU A 140 -0.21 -14.40 3.45
CA LEU A 140 -0.36 -13.99 4.85
C LEU A 140 -1.16 -15.01 5.70
N LYS A 141 -2.08 -15.76 5.10
CA LYS A 141 -2.80 -16.84 5.79
C LYS A 141 -1.92 -18.08 6.04
N LYS A 142 -0.96 -18.31 5.16
CA LYS A 142 -0.10 -19.51 5.22
C LYS A 142 1.16 -19.30 6.04
N HIS A 143 1.69 -18.08 6.06
CA HIS A 143 2.99 -17.77 6.65
C HIS A 143 2.96 -16.46 7.41
N SER A 144 3.80 -16.39 8.45
CA SER A 144 4.10 -15.15 9.16
C SER A 144 5.31 -14.47 8.50
N TYR A 145 5.15 -13.21 8.14
CA TYR A 145 6.20 -12.40 7.52
C TYR A 145 6.62 -11.27 8.46
N PRO A 146 7.92 -11.06 8.70
CA PRO A 146 8.43 -9.99 9.58
C PRO A 146 7.97 -8.59 9.18
N HIS A 147 7.93 -8.29 7.87
CA HIS A 147 7.45 -7.01 7.33
C HIS A 147 6.06 -7.13 6.70
N MET A 148 5.29 -8.13 7.13
CA MET A 148 3.86 -8.29 6.85
C MET A 148 3.47 -8.07 5.38
N ASP A 149 2.67 -7.04 5.11
CA ASP A 149 2.17 -6.70 3.78
C ASP A 149 3.28 -6.26 2.81
N GLN A 150 4.34 -5.63 3.31
CA GLN A 150 5.48 -5.27 2.47
C GLN A 150 6.17 -6.52 1.90
N ASP A 151 6.36 -7.56 2.71
CA ASP A 151 6.98 -8.80 2.24
C ASP A 151 6.16 -9.48 1.14
N VAL A 152 4.86 -9.62 1.36
CA VAL A 152 3.99 -10.32 0.40
C VAL A 152 3.76 -9.53 -0.89
N LEU A 153 3.91 -8.21 -0.86
CA LEU A 153 3.90 -7.39 -2.07
C LEU A 153 5.21 -7.51 -2.86
N ASN A 154 6.29 -7.92 -2.22
CA ASN A 154 7.60 -8.12 -2.84
C ASN A 154 7.80 -9.53 -3.43
N ILE A 155 7.00 -10.51 -2.99
CA ILE A 155 7.01 -11.90 -3.49
C ILE A 155 6.16 -12.03 -4.75
#